data_82b1103ded7d26fe564c7014ef2dd0bf
#
_entry.id   82b1103ded7d26fe564c7014ef2dd0bf
#
_cell.length_a   1.000
_cell.length_b   1.000
_cell.length_c   1.000
_cell.angle_alpha   90.00
_cell.angle_beta   90.00
_cell.angle_gamma   90.00
#
_symmetry.space_group_name_H-M   'P 1'
#
loop_
_entity.id
_entity.type
_entity.pdbx_description
1 polymer ?
#
loop_
_entity_poly.entity_id
_entity_poly.type
_entity_poly.pdbx_seq_one_letter_code
_entity_poly.pdbx_strand_id
1 'polypeptide(L)'
;MHHKRCNVLTIYEKELYIMHMDVQQIGQKLREARKSLGRTQAEVAAALGMSRATVSAIENGTVSEIGVRKLMALCASLGLALSVAPRDQRPTFFELREEQRAALKSRA
;
A
#
# COMPACT_ATOMS: atom_id res chain seq x y z
N MET A 1 -20.58 12.52 15.79
CA MET A 1 -21.00 12.35 14.92
C MET A 1 -20.42 12.75 13.81
N HIS A 2 -20.26 13.84 13.70
CA HIS A 2 -19.50 14.29 12.77
C HIS A 2 -18.15 13.69 12.76
N HIS A 3 -17.79 13.08 13.83
CA HIS A 3 -16.59 12.36 13.93
C HIS A 3 -16.48 11.24 12.95
N LYS A 4 -17.51 10.42 12.79
CA LYS A 4 -17.48 9.34 11.86
C LYS A 4 -17.39 9.81 10.43
N ARG A 5 -18.10 10.89 10.13
CA ARG A 5 -18.01 11.43 8.84
C ARG A 5 -16.64 11.91 8.55
N CYS A 6 -16.04 12.59 9.50
CA CYS A 6 -14.69 13.05 9.34
C CYS A 6 -13.73 11.91 9.14
N ASN A 7 -13.96 10.82 9.85
CA ASN A 7 -13.08 9.67 9.70
C ASN A 7 -13.17 9.08 8.31
N VAL A 8 -14.36 8.99 7.76
CA VAL A 8 -14.52 8.46 6.42
C VAL A 8 -13.83 9.36 5.41
N LEU A 9 -14.02 10.66 5.54
CA LEU A 9 -13.36 11.59 4.64
C LEU A 9 -11.87 11.54 4.78
N THR A 10 -11.39 11.42 6.00
CA THR A 10 -9.95 11.33 6.23
C THR A 10 -9.39 10.09 5.58
N ILE A 11 -10.09 8.97 5.68
CA ILE A 11 -9.64 7.75 5.05
C ILE A 11 -9.56 7.95 3.55
N TYR A 12 -10.56 8.56 2.96
CA TYR A 12 -10.54 8.79 1.53
C TYR A 12 -9.45 9.76 1.12
N GLU A 13 -9.21 10.78 1.91
CA GLU A 13 -8.13 11.68 1.62
C GLU A 13 -6.80 10.96 1.66
N LYS A 14 -6.61 10.11 2.65
CA LYS A 14 -5.39 9.32 2.71
C LYS A 14 -5.28 8.38 1.53
N GLU A 15 -6.39 7.82 1.12
CA GLU A 15 -6.38 6.93 -0.02
C GLU A 15 -6.07 7.67 -1.29
N LEU A 16 -6.54 8.90 -1.41
CA LEU A 16 -6.18 9.71 -2.56
C LEU A 16 -4.69 9.99 -2.60
N TYR A 17 -4.09 10.22 -1.43
CA TYR A 17 -2.65 10.36 -1.37
C TYR A 17 -1.97 9.08 -1.77
N ILE A 18 -2.53 7.95 -1.36
CA ILE A 18 -1.96 6.65 -1.69
C ILE A 18 -2.09 6.37 -3.17
N MET A 19 -3.10 6.90 -3.82
CA MET A 19 -3.21 6.74 -5.26
C MET A 19 -2.04 7.35 -5.99
N HIS A 20 -1.43 8.36 -5.40
CA HIS A 20 -0.21 8.92 -5.92
C HIS A 20 0.97 8.39 -5.11
N MET A 21 0.85 7.13 -4.72
CA MET A 21 1.83 6.50 -3.86
C MET A 21 3.21 6.62 -4.47
N ASP A 22 4.11 7.11 -3.67
CA ASP A 22 5.50 7.22 -4.08
C ASP A 22 6.29 6.07 -3.45
N VAL A 23 7.57 6.07 -3.73
CA VAL A 23 8.47 5.02 -3.26
C VAL A 23 8.47 4.94 -1.73
N GLN A 24 8.32 6.07 -1.08
CA GLN A 24 8.34 6.11 0.36
C GLN A 24 7.16 5.37 0.97
N GLN A 25 5.98 5.53 0.39
CA GLN A 25 4.79 4.84 0.88
C GLN A 25 4.86 3.35 0.61
N ILE A 26 5.40 2.97 -0.53
CA ILE A 26 5.61 1.56 -0.84
C ILE A 26 6.56 0.97 0.20
N GLY A 27 7.65 1.66 0.46
CA GLY A 27 8.62 1.20 1.44
C GLY A 27 8.04 1.03 2.83
N GLN A 28 7.15 1.93 3.21
CA GLN A 28 6.50 1.84 4.51
C GLN A 28 5.63 0.60 4.63
N LYS A 29 4.91 0.27 3.58
CA LYS A 29 4.09 -0.93 3.58
C LYS A 29 4.94 -2.17 3.65
N LEU A 30 6.06 -2.18 2.96
CA LEU A 30 6.99 -3.29 3.04
C LEU A 30 7.55 -3.45 4.44
N ARG A 31 7.89 -2.34 5.07
CA ARG A 31 8.40 -2.38 6.42
C ARG A 31 7.38 -2.92 7.41
N GLU A 32 6.15 -2.47 7.29
CA GLU A 32 5.08 -2.94 8.18
C GLU A 32 4.87 -4.43 8.00
N ALA A 33 4.85 -4.91 6.78
CA ALA A 33 4.66 -6.34 6.52
C ALA A 33 5.83 -7.14 7.07
N ARG A 34 7.06 -6.64 6.88
CA ARG A 34 8.23 -7.33 7.41
C ARG A 34 8.17 -7.45 8.93
N LYS A 35 7.82 -6.35 9.58
CA LYS A 35 7.75 -6.35 11.04
C LYS A 35 6.64 -7.25 11.56
N SER A 36 5.52 -7.29 10.87
CA SER A 36 4.43 -8.14 11.30
C SER A 36 4.78 -9.62 11.15
N LEU A 37 5.71 -9.96 10.27
CA LEU A 37 6.20 -11.31 10.13
C LEU A 37 7.38 -11.61 11.05
N GLY A 38 7.81 -10.63 11.83
CA GLY A 38 8.92 -10.81 12.75
C GLY A 38 10.27 -10.99 12.09
N ARG A 39 10.44 -10.46 10.88
CA ARG A 39 11.69 -10.62 10.14
C ARG A 39 12.53 -9.36 10.22
N THR A 40 13.86 -9.56 10.24
CA THR A 40 14.78 -8.44 10.21
C THR A 40 15.08 -8.06 8.77
N GLN A 41 15.59 -6.84 8.60
CA GLN A 41 16.04 -6.41 7.27
C GLN A 41 17.13 -7.33 6.74
N ALA A 42 18.03 -7.77 7.62
CA ALA A 42 19.09 -8.67 7.21
C ALA A 42 18.58 -10.01 6.72
N GLU A 43 17.56 -10.53 7.40
CA GLU A 43 16.98 -11.81 7.00
C GLU A 43 16.33 -11.72 5.62
N VAL A 44 15.57 -10.65 5.40
CA VAL A 44 14.92 -10.44 4.13
C VAL A 44 15.95 -10.25 3.03
N ALA A 45 16.97 -9.46 3.30
CA ALA A 45 18.02 -9.20 2.33
C ALA A 45 18.73 -10.49 1.94
N ALA A 46 19.07 -11.32 2.92
CA ALA A 46 19.77 -12.57 2.65
C ALA A 46 18.91 -13.50 1.79
N ALA A 47 17.62 -13.56 2.08
CA ALA A 47 16.73 -14.44 1.35
C ALA A 47 16.59 -14.02 -0.11
N LEU A 48 16.74 -12.75 -0.41
CA LEU A 48 16.54 -12.22 -1.75
C LEU A 48 17.83 -11.92 -2.47
N GLY A 49 18.96 -12.20 -1.85
CA GLY A 49 20.26 -11.95 -2.48
C GLY A 49 20.57 -10.47 -2.65
N MET A 50 20.09 -9.63 -1.77
CA MET A 50 20.41 -8.22 -1.81
C MET A 50 21.04 -7.79 -0.48
N SER A 51 21.60 -6.59 -0.44
CA SER A 51 22.23 -6.12 0.78
C SER A 51 21.19 -5.57 1.74
N ARG A 52 21.51 -5.60 3.03
CA ARG A 52 20.64 -5.03 4.03
C ARG A 52 20.45 -3.53 3.78
N ALA A 53 21.51 -2.87 3.31
CA ALA A 53 21.44 -1.44 3.00
C ALA A 53 20.39 -1.18 1.91
N THR A 54 20.29 -2.07 0.93
CA THR A 54 19.29 -1.93 -0.12
C THR A 54 17.89 -2.06 0.46
N VAL A 55 17.67 -3.06 1.31
CA VAL A 55 16.35 -3.23 1.93
C VAL A 55 16.01 -1.99 2.76
N SER A 56 16.96 -1.48 3.51
CA SER A 56 16.75 -0.30 4.32
C SER A 56 16.40 0.91 3.46
N ALA A 57 17.12 1.09 2.35
CA ALA A 57 16.85 2.21 1.46
C ALA A 57 15.47 2.11 0.82
N ILE A 58 15.04 0.90 0.49
CA ILE A 58 13.72 0.70 -0.06
C ILE A 58 12.64 1.04 0.98
N GLU A 59 12.83 0.57 2.19
CA GLU A 59 11.84 0.81 3.26
C GLU A 59 11.77 2.29 3.63
N ASN A 60 12.87 2.99 3.53
CA ASN A 60 12.91 4.42 3.85
C ASN A 60 12.53 5.30 2.67
N GLY A 61 12.37 4.71 1.49
CA GLY A 61 12.05 5.48 0.31
C GLY A 61 13.19 6.30 -0.23
N THR A 62 14.43 5.95 0.16
CA THR A 62 15.61 6.70 -0.29
C THR A 62 16.33 6.02 -1.44
N VAL A 63 15.86 4.86 -1.86
CA VAL A 63 16.46 4.19 -3.01
C VAL A 63 16.17 5.01 -4.26
N SER A 64 17.21 5.27 -5.05
CA SER A 64 17.05 6.08 -6.25
C SER A 64 16.37 5.26 -7.34
N GLU A 65 16.62 3.97 -7.38
CA GLU A 65 16.02 3.14 -8.39
C GLU A 65 16.03 1.69 -7.95
N ILE A 66 14.95 0.98 -8.26
CA ILE A 66 14.88 -0.43 -7.95
C ILE A 66 14.25 -1.16 -9.12
N GLY A 67 14.78 -2.33 -9.45
CA GLY A 67 14.20 -3.13 -10.52
C GLY A 67 12.85 -3.70 -10.12
N VAL A 68 11.97 -3.79 -11.09
CA VAL A 68 10.62 -4.28 -10.85
C VAL A 68 10.64 -5.71 -10.31
N ARG A 69 11.52 -6.54 -10.85
CA ARG A 69 11.59 -7.92 -10.37
C ARG A 69 12.02 -8.02 -8.93
N LYS A 70 12.98 -7.18 -8.54
CA LYS A 70 13.40 -7.15 -7.14
C LYS A 70 12.27 -6.70 -6.23
N LEU A 71 11.54 -5.69 -6.67
CA LEU A 71 10.42 -5.19 -5.89
C LEU A 71 9.34 -6.24 -5.76
N MET A 72 9.04 -6.93 -6.86
CA MET A 72 8.04 -8.01 -6.83
C MET A 72 8.47 -9.14 -5.91
N ALA A 73 9.74 -9.52 -5.97
CA ALA A 73 10.25 -10.57 -5.12
C ALA A 73 10.18 -10.18 -3.66
N LEU A 74 10.49 -8.93 -3.36
CA LEU A 74 10.43 -8.42 -2.00
C LEU A 74 8.98 -8.47 -1.50
N CYS A 75 8.05 -8.00 -2.31
CA CYS A 75 6.64 -8.05 -1.94
C CYS A 75 6.18 -9.48 -1.69
N ALA A 76 6.53 -10.39 -2.59
CA ALA A 76 6.11 -11.78 -2.47
C ALA A 76 6.65 -12.41 -1.20
N SER A 77 7.90 -12.12 -0.86
CA SER A 77 8.51 -12.70 0.33
C SER A 77 7.85 -12.22 1.61
N LEU A 78 7.15 -11.11 1.56
CA LEU A 78 6.48 -10.53 2.71
C LEU A 78 4.97 -10.74 2.66
N GLY A 79 4.49 -11.56 1.73
CA GLY A 79 3.07 -11.84 1.63
C GLY A 79 2.27 -10.74 0.97
N LEU A 80 2.95 -9.86 0.24
CA LEU A 80 2.29 -8.77 -0.47
C LEU A 80 2.29 -9.02 -1.96
N ALA A 81 1.39 -8.36 -2.66
CA ALA A 81 1.33 -8.43 -4.10
C ALA A 81 1.45 -7.03 -4.67
N LEU A 82 2.27 -6.90 -5.70
CA LEU A 82 2.38 -5.65 -6.41
C LEU A 82 1.36 -5.68 -7.54
N SER A 83 0.51 -4.68 -7.61
CA SER A 83 -0.51 -4.66 -8.63
C SER A 83 -0.55 -3.29 -9.30
N VAL A 84 -1.13 -3.27 -10.49
CA VAL A 84 -1.28 -2.06 -11.28
C VAL A 84 -2.76 -1.84 -11.52
N ALA A 85 -3.23 -0.63 -11.26
CA ALA A 85 -4.64 -0.31 -11.39
C ALA A 85 -4.79 1.07 -12.02
N PRO A 86 -5.91 1.33 -12.69
CA PRO A 86 -6.16 2.67 -13.20
C PRO A 86 -6.17 3.68 -12.07
N ARG A 87 -5.66 4.85 -12.36
CA ARG A 87 -5.51 5.87 -11.34
C ARG A 87 -6.84 6.30 -10.75
N ASP A 88 -7.87 6.38 -11.56
CA ASP A 88 -9.17 6.86 -11.14
C ASP A 88 -10.11 5.76 -10.74
N GLN A 89 -9.58 4.59 -10.44
CA GLN A 89 -10.44 3.48 -10.11
C GLN A 89 -11.00 3.56 -8.70
N ARG A 90 -10.37 4.34 -7.85
CA ARG A 90 -10.84 4.46 -6.49
C ARG A 90 -12.08 5.32 -6.47
N PRO A 91 -13.19 4.85 -5.93
CA PRO A 91 -14.41 5.63 -5.92
C PRO A 91 -14.32 6.81 -4.99
N THR A 92 -15.00 7.89 -5.34
CA THR A 92 -15.14 9.02 -4.45
C THR A 92 -16.14 8.68 -3.35
N PHE A 93 -16.17 9.51 -2.31
CA PHE A 93 -17.13 9.34 -1.26
C PHE A 93 -18.56 9.36 -1.81
N PHE A 94 -18.79 10.25 -2.74
CA PHE A 94 -20.11 10.37 -3.37
C PHE A 94 -20.46 9.10 -4.13
N GLU A 95 -19.55 8.56 -4.87
CA GLU A 95 -19.78 7.33 -5.63
C GLU A 95 -20.08 6.15 -4.73
N LEU A 96 -19.39 6.07 -3.62
CA LEU A 96 -19.67 5.01 -2.66
C LEU A 96 -21.08 5.12 -2.09
N ARG A 97 -21.51 6.34 -1.83
CA ARG A 97 -22.87 6.54 -1.33
C ARG A 97 -23.90 6.09 -2.36
N GLU A 98 -23.64 6.38 -3.61
CA GLU A 98 -24.53 5.96 -4.67
C GLU A 98 -24.57 4.45 -4.80
N GLU A 99 -23.44 3.82 -4.69
CA GLU A 99 -23.38 2.36 -4.74
C GLU A 99 -24.13 1.74 -3.58
N GLN A 100 -23.99 2.29 -2.41
CA GLN A 100 -24.70 1.78 -1.25
C GLN A 100 -26.20 1.95 -1.41
N ARG A 101 -26.61 3.08 -1.94
CA ARG A 101 -28.01 3.34 -2.18
C ARG A 101 -28.58 2.36 -3.19
N ALA A 102 -27.83 2.10 -4.25
CA ALA A 102 -28.26 1.15 -5.27
C ALA A 102 -28.37 -0.25 -4.69
N ALA A 103 -27.42 -0.64 -3.84
CA ALA A 103 -27.45 -1.94 -3.20
C ALA A 103 -28.65 -2.09 -2.31
N LEU A 104 -28.99 -1.05 -1.56
CA LEU A 104 -30.15 -1.09 -0.70
C LEU A 104 -31.43 -1.21 -1.51
N LYS A 105 -31.49 -0.51 -2.64
CA LYS A 105 -32.64 -0.59 -3.50
C LYS A 105 -32.82 -1.99 -4.07
N SER A 106 -31.74 -2.61 -4.46
CA SER A 106 -31.88 -3.93 -5.06
C SER A 106 -32.24 -4.98 -4.03
N ARG A 107 -32.06 -4.69 -2.75
CA ARG A 107 -32.50 -5.60 -1.71
C ARG A 107 -33.96 -5.45 -1.42
N ALA A 108 -34.49 -4.28 -1.63
CA ALA A 108 -35.89 -4.05 -1.43
C ALA A 108 -36.66 -4.66 -2.56
#